data_d409f30774c9c864607621f4b1702ef0
#
_entry.id   d409f30774c9c864607621f4b1702ef0
#
_cell.length_a   1.000
_cell.length_b   1.000
_cell.length_c   1.000
_cell.angle_alpha   90.00
_cell.angle_beta   90.00
_cell.angle_gamma   90.00
#
_symmetry.space_group_name_H-M   'P 1'
#
loop_
_entity.id
_entity.type
_entity.pdbx_description
1 polymer ?
#
loop_
_entity_poly.entity_id
_entity_poly.type
_entity_poly.pdbx_seq_one_letter_code
_entity_poly.pdbx_strand_id
1 'polypeptide(L)'
;MQLSKDKKRLICIVSSTRADWGLLSPLARELSRHDGCKVNVIATNMHLSPRFGMTVNDIIADGFEPVRVCMECNDDSPCARVKAMSQCMKSIADAFERLSPDVVVILGDRYEMLAVASAAAVMRLPIVHIAGGAVSEGAFDDSIRHAITKLASIHL
;
A
#
# COMPACT_ATOMS: atom_id res chain seq x y z
N MET A 1 22.07 -13.33 15.63
CA MET A 1 21.73 -11.88 15.66
C MET A 1 20.60 -11.71 16.68
N GLN A 2 20.91 -11.29 17.90
CA GLN A 2 19.93 -11.04 18.94
C GLN A 2 19.12 -9.79 18.56
N LEU A 3 17.84 -9.98 18.26
CA LEU A 3 16.90 -8.87 18.09
C LEU A 3 16.76 -8.17 19.45
N SER A 4 17.06 -6.86 19.51
CA SER A 4 16.81 -6.08 20.72
C SER A 4 15.30 -6.14 21.01
N LYS A 5 14.92 -6.59 22.21
CA LYS A 5 13.53 -6.80 22.64
C LYS A 5 12.68 -5.51 22.68
N ASP A 6 13.30 -4.34 22.50
CA ASP A 6 12.66 -3.02 22.73
C ASP A 6 12.31 -2.24 21.47
N LYS A 7 12.69 -2.70 20.25
CA LYS A 7 12.39 -1.96 19.01
C LYS A 7 11.09 -2.45 18.39
N LYS A 8 10.04 -1.62 18.43
CA LYS A 8 8.79 -1.86 17.69
C LYS A 8 9.05 -1.98 16.19
N ARG A 9 8.42 -2.94 15.54
CA ARG A 9 8.44 -3.08 14.07
C ARG A 9 7.54 -2.04 13.44
N LEU A 10 8.08 -1.26 12.52
CA LEU A 10 7.32 -0.29 11.77
C LEU A 10 6.66 -0.97 10.57
N ILE A 11 5.34 -1.09 10.63
CA ILE A 11 4.51 -1.68 9.58
C ILE A 11 3.87 -0.56 8.78
N CYS A 12 4.11 -0.53 7.48
CA CYS A 12 3.54 0.44 6.57
C CYS A 12 2.42 -0.20 5.76
N ILE A 13 1.18 0.22 5.98
CA ILE A 13 0.00 -0.26 5.25
C ILE A 13 -0.33 0.74 4.15
N VAL A 14 -0.37 0.28 2.89
CA VAL A 14 -0.70 1.14 1.74
C VAL A 14 -2.12 0.88 1.29
N SER A 15 -2.91 1.94 1.18
CA SER A 15 -4.29 1.90 0.72
C SER A 15 -4.54 2.93 -0.37
N SER A 16 -5.26 2.54 -1.41
CA SER A 16 -5.55 3.39 -2.57
C SER A 16 -7.02 3.75 -2.72
N THR A 17 -7.91 2.96 -2.14
CA THR A 17 -9.35 3.14 -2.26
C THR A 17 -10.08 2.90 -0.94
N ARG A 18 -11.31 3.42 -0.86
CA ARG A 18 -12.20 3.14 0.27
C ARG A 18 -12.46 1.65 0.47
N ALA A 19 -12.58 0.89 -0.62
CA ALA A 19 -12.78 -0.56 -0.54
C ALA A 19 -11.59 -1.26 0.10
N ASP A 20 -10.37 -0.88 -0.30
CA ASP A 20 -9.14 -1.42 0.31
C ASP A 20 -9.08 -1.11 1.81
N TRP A 21 -9.38 0.15 2.17
CA TRP A 21 -9.35 0.57 3.56
C TRP A 21 -10.37 -0.18 4.42
N GLY A 22 -11.56 -0.46 3.89
CA GLY A 22 -12.56 -1.26 4.58
C GLY A 22 -12.05 -2.65 4.99
N LEU A 23 -11.17 -3.25 4.19
CA LEU A 23 -10.55 -4.54 4.47
C LEU A 23 -9.28 -4.42 5.33
N LEU A 24 -8.51 -3.34 5.17
CA LEU A 24 -7.25 -3.12 5.86
C LEU A 24 -7.41 -2.50 7.25
N SER A 25 -8.48 -1.74 7.50
CA SER A 25 -8.66 -1.01 8.77
C SER A 25 -8.73 -1.93 10.00
N PRO A 26 -9.38 -3.13 9.96
CA PRO A 26 -9.34 -4.06 11.09
C PRO A 26 -7.92 -4.53 11.41
N LEU A 27 -7.14 -4.85 10.37
CA LEU A 27 -5.73 -5.23 10.52
C LEU A 27 -4.89 -4.09 11.11
N ALA A 28 -5.07 -2.87 10.58
CA ALA A 28 -4.35 -1.69 11.07
C ALA A 28 -4.63 -1.42 12.54
N ARG A 29 -5.89 -1.52 12.97
CA ARG A 29 -6.29 -1.35 14.37
C ARG A 29 -5.69 -2.43 15.27
N GLU A 30 -5.71 -3.69 14.84
CA GLU A 30 -5.18 -4.79 15.64
C GLU A 30 -3.65 -4.69 15.78
N LEU A 31 -2.94 -4.43 14.70
CA LEU A 31 -1.49 -4.20 14.73
C LEU A 31 -1.11 -3.01 15.62
N SER A 32 -1.93 -1.95 15.65
CA SER A 32 -1.68 -0.77 16.48
C SER A 32 -1.84 -1.05 17.98
N ARG A 33 -2.61 -2.08 18.36
CA ARG A 33 -2.77 -2.52 19.75
C ARG A 33 -1.64 -3.42 20.23
N HIS A 34 -0.88 -3.98 19.29
CA HIS A 34 0.21 -4.90 19.60
C HIS A 34 1.47 -4.12 20.01
N ASP A 35 2.00 -4.41 21.20
CA ASP A 35 3.15 -3.69 21.78
C ASP A 35 4.41 -3.74 20.92
N GLY A 36 4.58 -4.80 20.12
CA GLY A 36 5.73 -4.98 19.22
C GLY A 36 5.65 -4.22 17.91
N CYS A 37 4.52 -3.56 17.62
CA CYS A 37 4.27 -2.91 16.34
C CYS A 37 4.06 -1.40 16.46
N LYS A 38 4.43 -0.69 15.40
CA LYS A 38 4.01 0.68 15.09
C LYS A 38 3.45 0.68 13.68
N VAL A 39 2.25 1.21 13.49
CA VAL A 39 1.59 1.23 12.18
C VAL A 39 1.66 2.64 11.60
N ASN A 40 2.10 2.75 10.35
CA ASN A 40 1.90 3.91 9.51
C ASN A 40 0.99 3.53 8.34
N VAL A 41 0.06 4.41 8.01
CA VAL A 41 -0.81 4.26 6.84
C VAL A 41 -0.36 5.21 5.75
N ILE A 42 -0.25 4.72 4.53
CA ILE A 42 -0.05 5.55 3.34
C ILE A 42 -1.36 5.53 2.55
N ALA A 43 -1.87 6.72 2.25
CA ALA A 43 -3.03 6.92 1.40
C ALA A 43 -2.59 7.47 0.04
N THR A 44 -3.08 6.87 -1.04
CA THR A 44 -2.79 7.30 -2.41
C THR A 44 -4.03 7.24 -3.31
N ASN A 45 -3.90 7.65 -4.56
CA ASN A 45 -4.90 7.53 -5.62
C ASN A 45 -6.28 8.07 -5.21
N MET A 46 -7.32 7.23 -5.26
CA MET A 46 -8.72 7.63 -5.02
C MET A 46 -8.95 8.23 -3.63
N HIS A 47 -8.16 7.84 -2.62
CA HIS A 47 -8.24 8.42 -1.29
C HIS A 47 -8.00 9.93 -1.28
N LEU A 48 -7.18 10.44 -2.20
CA LEU A 48 -6.78 11.83 -2.26
C LEU A 48 -7.54 12.63 -3.33
N SER A 49 -8.49 12.00 -4.00
CA SER A 49 -9.24 12.61 -5.10
C SER A 49 -10.60 13.13 -4.65
N PRO A 50 -10.91 14.42 -4.90
CA PRO A 50 -12.25 14.98 -4.66
C PRO A 50 -13.34 14.24 -5.45
N ARG A 51 -13.02 13.73 -6.66
CA ARG A 51 -13.95 12.95 -7.48
C ARG A 51 -14.47 11.70 -6.76
N PHE A 52 -13.65 11.12 -5.87
CA PHE A 52 -13.99 9.92 -5.09
C PHE A 52 -14.30 10.22 -3.62
N GLY A 53 -14.58 11.50 -3.29
CA GLY A 53 -15.07 11.91 -1.97
C GLY A 53 -13.99 12.09 -0.91
N MET A 54 -12.70 12.22 -1.29
CA MET A 54 -11.59 12.44 -0.34
C MET A 54 -11.62 11.42 0.82
N THR A 55 -11.72 10.13 0.50
CA THR A 55 -11.89 9.05 1.48
C THR A 55 -10.69 8.84 2.40
N VAL A 56 -9.63 9.62 2.24
CA VAL A 56 -8.56 9.78 3.23
C VAL A 56 -9.13 10.22 4.60
N ASN A 57 -10.27 10.91 4.60
CA ASN A 57 -10.96 11.32 5.82
C ASN A 57 -11.52 10.12 6.61
N ASP A 58 -11.85 9.02 5.94
CA ASP A 58 -12.27 7.78 6.61
C ASP A 58 -11.09 7.18 7.40
N ILE A 59 -9.88 7.25 6.84
CA ILE A 59 -8.65 6.81 7.52
C ILE A 59 -8.39 7.67 8.77
N ILE A 60 -8.58 8.98 8.64
CA ILE A 60 -8.41 9.93 9.76
C ILE A 60 -9.47 9.69 10.84
N ALA A 61 -10.72 9.46 10.44
CA ALA A 61 -11.81 9.14 11.37
C ALA A 61 -11.57 7.84 12.15
N ASP A 62 -10.85 6.90 11.57
CA ASP A 62 -10.41 5.66 12.22
C ASP A 62 -9.22 5.85 13.18
N GLY A 63 -8.73 7.09 13.35
CA GLY A 63 -7.66 7.44 14.29
C GLY A 63 -6.24 7.32 13.74
N PHE A 64 -6.06 7.23 12.42
CA PHE A 64 -4.76 7.21 11.77
C PHE A 64 -4.42 8.55 11.13
N GLU A 65 -3.13 8.90 11.14
CA GLU A 65 -2.59 10.04 10.37
C GLU A 65 -1.90 9.52 9.10
N PRO A 66 -2.59 9.45 7.96
CA PRO A 66 -2.02 8.86 6.77
C PRO A 66 -1.00 9.78 6.11
N VAL A 67 0.13 9.21 5.71
CA VAL A 67 1.05 9.84 4.78
C VAL A 67 0.40 9.87 3.40
N ARG A 68 0.27 11.05 2.81
CA ARG A 68 -0.34 11.24 1.50
C ARG A 68 0.73 11.10 0.42
N VAL A 69 0.52 10.15 -0.49
CA VAL A 69 1.38 9.90 -1.64
C VAL A 69 0.62 10.28 -2.90
N CYS A 70 1.12 11.31 -3.58
CA CYS A 70 0.47 11.84 -4.76
C CYS A 70 0.52 10.84 -5.92
N MET A 71 -0.64 10.63 -6.53
CA MET A 71 -0.82 9.90 -7.76
C MET A 71 -2.03 10.49 -8.49
N GLU A 72 -1.77 11.26 -9.53
CA GLU A 72 -2.83 11.91 -10.31
C GLU A 72 -3.04 11.17 -11.63
N CYS A 73 -4.26 10.68 -11.81
CA CYS A 73 -4.71 10.10 -13.06
C CYS A 73 -5.81 10.99 -13.65
N ASN A 74 -5.47 11.78 -14.66
CA ASN A 74 -6.35 12.81 -15.20
C ASN A 74 -7.45 12.24 -16.10
N ASP A 75 -7.22 11.06 -16.66
CA ASP A 75 -8.18 10.31 -17.49
C ASP A 75 -7.95 8.80 -17.35
N ASP A 76 -8.85 8.01 -17.94
CA ASP A 76 -8.81 6.55 -17.85
C ASP A 76 -7.99 5.88 -18.99
N SER A 77 -7.21 6.66 -19.75
CA SER A 77 -6.35 6.11 -20.81
C SER A 77 -5.21 5.26 -20.24
N PRO A 78 -4.76 4.24 -20.98
CA PRO A 78 -3.61 3.44 -20.57
C PRO A 78 -2.35 4.28 -20.33
N CYS A 79 -2.14 5.32 -21.15
CA CYS A 79 -1.01 6.22 -21.01
C CYS A 79 -1.07 7.05 -19.71
N ALA A 80 -2.26 7.57 -19.36
CA ALA A 80 -2.46 8.30 -18.11
C ALA A 80 -2.21 7.42 -16.88
N ARG A 81 -2.68 6.18 -16.92
CA ARG A 81 -2.40 5.20 -15.84
C ARG A 81 -0.91 4.94 -15.66
N VAL A 82 -0.16 4.75 -16.75
CA VAL A 82 1.30 4.54 -16.69
C VAL A 82 2.02 5.76 -16.11
N LYS A 83 1.63 6.98 -16.52
CA LYS A 83 2.18 8.22 -15.98
C LYS A 83 1.88 8.36 -14.48
N ALA A 84 0.64 8.06 -14.08
CA ALA A 84 0.24 8.06 -12.67
C ALA A 84 1.03 7.03 -11.85
N MET A 85 1.26 5.81 -12.37
CA MET A 85 2.13 4.82 -11.73
C MET A 85 3.56 5.34 -11.54
N SER A 86 4.13 6.01 -12.54
CA SER A 86 5.46 6.61 -12.45
C SER A 86 5.55 7.66 -11.35
N GLN A 87 4.53 8.52 -11.25
CA GLN A 87 4.43 9.51 -10.18
C GLN A 87 4.30 8.84 -8.80
N CYS A 88 3.44 7.81 -8.70
CA CYS A 88 3.27 7.04 -7.49
C CYS A 88 4.60 6.40 -7.05
N MET A 89 5.31 5.76 -7.98
CA MET A 89 6.59 5.10 -7.69
C MET A 89 7.63 6.07 -7.12
N LYS A 90 7.74 7.27 -7.69
CA LYS A 90 8.61 8.32 -7.17
C LYS A 90 8.21 8.76 -5.76
N SER A 91 6.94 9.10 -5.59
CA SER A 91 6.43 9.65 -4.32
C SER A 91 6.43 8.61 -3.19
N ILE A 92 6.21 7.32 -3.51
CA ILE A 92 6.26 6.24 -2.53
C ILE A 92 7.70 5.94 -2.08
N ALA A 93 8.68 6.05 -2.99
CA ALA A 93 10.09 5.90 -2.64
C ALA A 93 10.52 6.97 -1.62
N ASP A 94 10.15 8.24 -1.84
CA ASP A 94 10.40 9.33 -0.90
C ASP A 94 9.73 9.06 0.47
N ALA A 95 8.51 8.51 0.46
CA ALA A 95 7.80 8.15 1.68
C ALA A 95 8.49 6.99 2.42
N PHE A 96 8.91 5.96 1.72
CA PHE A 96 9.62 4.81 2.32
C PHE A 96 10.99 5.21 2.86
N GLU A 97 11.74 6.08 2.17
CA GLU A 97 13.01 6.60 2.67
C GLU A 97 12.82 7.34 3.99
N ARG A 98 11.82 8.24 4.06
CA ARG A 98 11.51 9.01 5.26
C ARG A 98 10.99 8.16 6.42
N LEU A 99 10.10 7.19 6.13
CA LEU A 99 9.48 6.35 7.15
C LEU A 99 10.39 5.21 7.61
N SER A 100 11.24 4.70 6.73
CA SER A 100 12.11 3.53 6.97
C SER A 100 11.34 2.33 7.52
N PRO A 101 10.28 1.83 6.83
CA PRO A 101 9.47 0.74 7.35
C PRO A 101 10.25 -0.58 7.41
N ASP A 102 9.94 -1.42 8.40
CA ASP A 102 10.46 -2.79 8.48
C ASP A 102 9.71 -3.74 7.54
N VAL A 103 8.45 -3.41 7.20
CA VAL A 103 7.60 -4.21 6.30
C VAL A 103 6.51 -3.34 5.66
N VAL A 104 6.17 -3.67 4.42
CA VAL A 104 5.10 -3.01 3.65
C VAL A 104 3.96 -4.00 3.43
N VAL A 105 2.73 -3.59 3.73
CA VAL A 105 1.51 -4.38 3.52
C VAL A 105 0.75 -3.83 2.31
N ILE A 106 0.45 -4.71 1.36
CA ILE A 106 -0.25 -4.42 0.11
C ILE A 106 -1.45 -5.37 -0.02
N LEU A 107 -2.59 -4.84 -0.46
CA LEU A 107 -3.80 -5.61 -0.73
C LEU A 107 -4.10 -5.65 -2.23
N GLY A 108 -4.39 -6.84 -2.75
CA GLY A 108 -5.02 -7.03 -4.06
C GLY A 108 -4.09 -6.80 -5.25
N ASP A 109 -4.67 -6.26 -6.32
CA ASP A 109 -4.15 -6.34 -7.68
C ASP A 109 -4.22 -5.03 -8.47
N ARG A 110 -4.48 -3.94 -7.80
CA ARG A 110 -4.56 -2.63 -8.48
C ARG A 110 -3.20 -2.21 -9.04
N TYR A 111 -3.21 -1.58 -10.21
CA TYR A 111 -1.99 -1.19 -10.92
C TYR A 111 -1.08 -0.25 -10.10
N GLU A 112 -1.65 0.61 -9.26
CA GLU A 112 -0.86 1.43 -8.34
C GLU A 112 -0.15 0.60 -7.27
N MET A 113 -0.71 -0.53 -6.85
CA MET A 113 -0.06 -1.43 -5.91
C MET A 113 1.16 -2.13 -6.52
N LEU A 114 1.16 -2.33 -7.85
CA LEU A 114 2.37 -2.79 -8.55
C LEU A 114 3.49 -1.74 -8.49
N ALA A 115 3.17 -0.46 -8.63
CA ALA A 115 4.15 0.61 -8.47
C ALA A 115 4.74 0.63 -7.04
N VAL A 116 3.89 0.48 -6.02
CA VAL A 116 4.29 0.37 -4.60
C VAL A 116 5.18 -0.86 -4.38
N ALA A 117 4.76 -2.03 -4.86
CA ALA A 117 5.50 -3.29 -4.71
C ALA A 117 6.86 -3.22 -5.40
N SER A 118 6.92 -2.63 -6.60
CA SER A 118 8.17 -2.46 -7.33
C SER A 118 9.16 -1.56 -6.58
N ALA A 119 8.69 -0.43 -6.05
CA ALA A 119 9.52 0.46 -5.23
C ALA A 119 10.01 -0.25 -3.96
N ALA A 120 9.13 -0.94 -3.24
CA ALA A 120 9.48 -1.68 -2.03
C ALA A 120 10.52 -2.76 -2.32
N ALA A 121 10.35 -3.54 -3.40
CA ALA A 121 11.29 -4.60 -3.79
C ALA A 121 12.68 -4.04 -4.13
N VAL A 122 12.76 -2.95 -4.90
CA VAL A 122 14.04 -2.30 -5.25
C VAL A 122 14.72 -1.73 -4.00
N MET A 123 13.95 -1.20 -3.06
CA MET A 123 14.44 -0.71 -1.77
C MET A 123 14.71 -1.82 -0.75
N ARG A 124 14.50 -3.10 -1.12
CA ARG A 124 14.69 -4.29 -0.27
C ARG A 124 13.81 -4.29 0.98
N LEU A 125 12.64 -3.70 0.89
CA LEU A 125 11.64 -3.76 1.96
C LEU A 125 10.82 -5.05 1.80
N PRO A 126 10.67 -5.85 2.86
CA PRO A 126 9.80 -7.02 2.83
C PRO A 126 8.35 -6.62 2.56
N ILE A 127 7.67 -7.38 1.72
CA ILE A 127 6.27 -7.13 1.31
C ILE A 127 5.39 -8.25 1.84
N VAL A 128 4.31 -7.89 2.50
CA VAL A 128 3.16 -8.76 2.79
C VAL A 128 2.09 -8.48 1.76
N HIS A 129 1.71 -9.48 0.97
CA HIS A 129 0.67 -9.38 -0.04
C HIS A 129 -0.59 -10.11 0.41
N ILE A 130 -1.68 -9.37 0.59
CA ILE A 130 -2.99 -9.89 0.98
C ILE A 130 -3.83 -10.11 -0.28
N ALA A 131 -4.55 -11.23 -0.34
CA ALA A 131 -5.38 -11.65 -1.46
C ALA A 131 -4.62 -11.88 -2.78
N GLY A 132 -3.35 -12.28 -2.69
CA GLY A 132 -2.51 -12.58 -3.86
C GLY A 132 -2.85 -13.88 -4.58
N GLY A 133 -3.52 -14.83 -3.89
CA GLY A 133 -3.85 -16.15 -4.43
C GLY A 133 -5.17 -16.25 -5.20
N ALA A 134 -5.96 -15.18 -5.26
CA ALA A 134 -7.21 -15.17 -6.02
C ALA A 134 -6.94 -15.23 -7.53
N VAL A 135 -7.83 -15.90 -8.28
CA VAL A 135 -7.76 -15.96 -9.74
C VAL A 135 -8.99 -15.24 -10.32
N SER A 136 -8.76 -14.35 -11.28
CA SER A 136 -9.81 -13.63 -12.01
C SER A 136 -9.61 -13.86 -13.49
N GLU A 137 -10.32 -14.85 -14.06
CA GLU A 137 -10.19 -15.19 -15.47
C GLU A 137 -10.47 -13.99 -16.38
N GLY A 138 -9.55 -13.75 -17.33
CA GLY A 138 -9.69 -12.72 -18.36
C GLY A 138 -9.48 -11.29 -17.90
N ALA A 139 -9.12 -11.04 -16.64
CA ALA A 139 -8.87 -9.72 -16.13
C ALA A 139 -7.38 -9.32 -16.28
N PHE A 140 -7.13 -8.08 -16.71
CA PHE A 140 -5.79 -7.48 -16.73
C PHE A 140 -5.14 -7.48 -15.34
N ASP A 141 -5.94 -7.31 -14.30
CA ASP A 141 -5.51 -7.24 -12.91
C ASP A 141 -4.88 -8.56 -12.41
N ASP A 142 -5.22 -9.70 -13.03
CA ASP A 142 -4.65 -11.00 -12.67
C ASP A 142 -3.13 -11.04 -12.86
N SER A 143 -2.64 -10.52 -13.99
CA SER A 143 -1.20 -10.41 -14.24
C SER A 143 -0.50 -9.50 -13.24
N ILE A 144 -1.15 -8.41 -12.84
CA ILE A 144 -0.64 -7.48 -11.81
C ILE A 144 -0.56 -8.19 -10.46
N ARG A 145 -1.63 -8.91 -10.07
CA ARG A 145 -1.68 -9.69 -8.83
C ARG A 145 -0.53 -10.68 -8.75
N HIS A 146 -0.31 -11.46 -9.79
CA HIS A 146 0.78 -12.41 -9.86
C HIS A 146 2.16 -11.76 -9.79
N ALA A 147 2.33 -10.61 -10.44
CA ALA A 147 3.58 -9.85 -10.35
C ALA A 147 3.86 -9.38 -8.91
N ILE A 148 2.86 -8.81 -8.23
CA ILE A 148 2.98 -8.40 -6.82
C ILE A 148 3.29 -9.62 -5.93
N THR A 149 2.58 -10.74 -6.14
CA THR A 149 2.81 -12.00 -5.41
C THR A 149 4.26 -12.46 -5.55
N LYS A 150 4.86 -12.37 -6.75
CA LYS A 150 6.27 -12.73 -6.96
C LYS A 150 7.27 -11.81 -6.27
N LEU A 151 6.92 -10.55 -6.05
CA LEU A 151 7.74 -9.59 -5.31
C LEU A 151 7.58 -9.72 -3.80
N ALA A 152 6.50 -10.33 -3.34
CA ALA A 152 6.16 -10.44 -1.93
C ALA A 152 6.97 -11.52 -1.19
N SER A 153 7.24 -11.27 0.08
CA SER A 153 7.91 -12.19 1.00
C SER A 153 6.94 -13.03 1.80
N ILE A 154 5.73 -12.52 2.03
CA ILE A 154 4.65 -13.16 2.81
C ILE A 154 3.35 -13.01 2.02
N HIS A 155 2.57 -14.09 1.98
CA HIS A 155 1.29 -14.17 1.28
C HIS A 155 0.17 -14.52 2.27
N LEU A 156 -0.93 -13.76 2.21
CA LEU A 156 -2.11 -13.93 3.07
C LEU A 156 -3.39 -13.95 2.23
#